data_ca61649ec0c7c3a41cef3c7496f69ce8
#
_entry.id   ca61649ec0c7c3a41cef3c7496f69ce8
#
_cell.length_a   1.000
_cell.length_b   1.000
_cell.length_c   1.000
_cell.angle_alpha   90.00
_cell.angle_beta   90.00
_cell.angle_gamma   90.00
#
_symmetry.space_group_name_H-M   'P 1'
#
loop_
_entity.id
_entity.type
_entity.pdbx_description
1 polymer ?
#
loop_
_entity_poly.entity_id
_entity_poly.type
_entity_poly.pdbx_seq_one_letter_code
_entity_poly.pdbx_strand_id
1 'polypeptide(L)'
;MKFLNNVKVKSVYVLLLILFAVFVCGRLINHFHQQNDFDCSANLRIESGSFGFDANFKTFLLMRGNNSGYFDVSGKVMVDNVKYNVERSYHFIYAKKANNIYHLTQTTISKRKADNMIEGMMQKVFFSPDPDSGRYIKIQKMKNGWIVRSLYSPSFICVNN
;
A
#
# COMPACT_ATOMS: atom_id res chain seq x y z
N MET A 1 -10.32 -50.14 -38.84
CA MET A 1 -9.55 -49.79 -37.61
C MET A 1 -8.74 -48.48 -37.68
N LYS A 2 -8.46 -47.86 -38.83
CA LYS A 2 -7.68 -46.60 -38.93
C LYS A 2 -8.47 -45.32 -38.53
N PHE A 3 -9.78 -45.29 -38.64
CA PHE A 3 -10.60 -44.10 -38.33
C PHE A 3 -10.70 -43.77 -36.84
N LEU A 4 -10.78 -44.77 -35.97
CA LEU A 4 -10.88 -44.62 -34.52
C LEU A 4 -9.58 -44.07 -33.88
N ASN A 5 -8.42 -44.34 -34.47
CA ASN A 5 -7.15 -43.81 -33.99
C ASN A 5 -7.00 -42.31 -34.26
N ASN A 6 -7.49 -41.83 -35.42
CA ASN A 6 -7.42 -40.41 -35.77
C ASN A 6 -8.31 -39.52 -34.88
N VAL A 7 -9.45 -40.02 -34.42
CA VAL A 7 -10.35 -39.27 -33.51
C VAL A 7 -9.73 -39.15 -32.12
N LYS A 8 -9.14 -40.25 -31.60
CA LYS A 8 -8.47 -40.23 -30.29
C LYS A 8 -7.25 -39.31 -30.29
N VAL A 9 -6.46 -39.30 -31.35
CA VAL A 9 -5.28 -38.42 -31.47
C VAL A 9 -5.70 -36.98 -31.58
N LYS A 10 -6.72 -36.62 -32.35
CA LYS A 10 -7.26 -35.25 -32.42
C LYS A 10 -7.81 -34.78 -31.07
N SER A 11 -8.51 -35.64 -30.32
CA SER A 11 -9.01 -35.33 -28.98
C SER A 11 -7.89 -35.04 -27.97
N VAL A 12 -6.77 -35.77 -28.02
CA VAL A 12 -5.60 -35.56 -27.19
C VAL A 12 -4.94 -34.21 -27.52
N TYR A 13 -4.81 -33.86 -28.80
CA TYR A 13 -4.27 -32.52 -29.17
C TYR A 13 -5.13 -31.37 -28.72
N VAL A 14 -6.45 -31.48 -28.82
CA VAL A 14 -7.39 -30.46 -28.34
C VAL A 14 -7.26 -30.31 -26.82
N LEU A 15 -7.14 -31.39 -26.07
CA LEU A 15 -6.99 -31.35 -24.62
C LEU A 15 -5.67 -30.71 -24.21
N LEU A 16 -4.56 -31.00 -24.90
CA LEU A 16 -3.26 -30.36 -24.66
C LEU A 16 -3.29 -28.86 -24.97
N LEU A 17 -3.97 -28.45 -26.06
CA LEU A 17 -4.15 -27.02 -26.37
C LEU A 17 -4.93 -26.28 -25.31
N ILE A 18 -5.99 -26.89 -24.78
CA ILE A 18 -6.79 -26.29 -23.68
C ILE A 18 -5.92 -26.13 -22.42
N LEU A 19 -5.18 -27.18 -22.04
CA LEU A 19 -4.28 -27.12 -20.87
C LEU A 19 -3.19 -26.04 -21.03
N PHE A 20 -2.62 -25.94 -22.23
CA PHE A 20 -1.64 -24.90 -22.54
C PHE A 20 -2.25 -23.49 -22.47
N ALA A 21 -3.44 -23.29 -23.01
CA ALA A 21 -4.16 -22.01 -22.94
C ALA A 21 -4.46 -21.61 -21.48
N VAL A 22 -4.95 -22.54 -20.67
CA VAL A 22 -5.20 -22.28 -19.22
C VAL A 22 -3.92 -21.93 -18.50
N PHE A 23 -2.81 -22.63 -18.79
CA PHE A 23 -1.51 -22.34 -18.20
C PHE A 23 -1.00 -20.93 -18.58
N VAL A 24 -1.11 -20.54 -19.85
CA VAL A 24 -0.70 -19.22 -20.35
C VAL A 24 -1.58 -18.12 -19.74
N CYS A 25 -2.90 -18.31 -19.71
CA CYS A 25 -3.82 -17.37 -19.07
C CYS A 25 -3.50 -17.19 -17.57
N GLY A 26 -3.25 -18.27 -16.85
CA GLY A 26 -2.86 -18.22 -15.43
C GLY A 26 -1.56 -17.44 -15.20
N ARG A 27 -0.57 -17.63 -16.09
CA ARG A 27 0.69 -16.85 -16.02
C ARG A 27 0.48 -15.37 -16.32
N LEU A 28 -0.34 -15.05 -17.30
CA LEU A 28 -0.66 -13.65 -17.65
C LEU A 28 -1.40 -12.95 -16.49
N ILE A 29 -2.40 -13.59 -15.91
CA ILE A 29 -3.14 -13.04 -14.78
C ILE A 29 -2.20 -12.77 -13.58
N ASN A 30 -1.33 -13.72 -13.25
CA ASN A 30 -0.34 -13.55 -12.18
C ASN A 30 0.64 -12.41 -12.47
N HIS A 31 1.09 -12.29 -13.71
CA HIS A 31 1.99 -11.21 -14.13
C HIS A 31 1.32 -9.83 -14.02
N PHE A 32 0.06 -9.71 -14.41
CA PHE A 32 -0.71 -8.46 -14.26
C PHE A 32 -0.95 -8.09 -12.78
N HIS A 33 -1.15 -9.06 -11.90
CA HIS A 33 -1.29 -8.79 -10.46
C HIS A 33 0.02 -8.30 -9.82
N GLN A 34 1.17 -8.87 -10.19
CA GLN A 34 2.47 -8.46 -9.65
C GLN A 34 2.94 -7.08 -10.15
N GLN A 35 2.50 -6.62 -11.31
CA GLN A 35 2.93 -5.32 -11.87
C GLN A 35 2.34 -4.09 -11.15
N ASN A 36 1.39 -4.27 -10.25
CA ASN A 36 0.75 -3.17 -9.51
C ASN A 36 1.27 -2.98 -8.09
N ASP A 37 2.19 -3.83 -7.64
CA ASP A 37 2.81 -3.69 -6.32
C ASP A 37 3.87 -2.59 -6.38
N PHE A 38 3.86 -1.70 -5.42
CA PHE A 38 4.97 -0.82 -5.18
C PHE A 38 5.20 -0.65 -3.68
N ASP A 39 6.45 -0.48 -3.32
CA ASP A 39 6.89 -0.18 -1.97
C ASP A 39 7.89 0.96 -1.98
N CYS A 40 7.89 1.72 -0.93
CA CYS A 40 8.83 2.80 -0.76
C CYS A 40 9.03 3.18 0.71
N SER A 41 10.20 3.72 1.01
CA SER A 41 10.58 4.19 2.34
C SER A 41 10.83 5.69 2.35
N ALA A 42 10.53 6.34 3.48
CA ALA A 42 10.85 7.74 3.70
C ALA A 42 11.28 8.01 5.15
N ASN A 43 12.12 9.03 5.33
CA ASN A 43 12.34 9.64 6.62
C ASN A 43 11.58 10.96 6.65
N LEU A 44 10.74 11.14 7.65
CA LEU A 44 9.87 12.31 7.79
C LEU A 44 10.22 13.06 9.06
N ARG A 45 10.31 14.38 8.97
CA ARG A 45 10.26 15.25 10.12
C ARG A 45 9.00 16.08 10.07
N ILE A 46 8.25 16.07 11.16
CA ILE A 46 6.98 16.81 11.29
C ILE A 46 7.09 17.69 12.51
N GLU A 47 6.90 18.99 12.31
CA GLU A 47 6.85 19.97 13.37
C GLU A 47 5.49 20.67 13.34
N SER A 48 4.87 20.81 14.48
CA SER A 48 3.63 21.56 14.66
C SER A 48 3.71 22.41 15.92
N GLY A 49 3.91 23.70 15.74
CA GLY A 49 3.99 24.66 16.84
C GLY A 49 2.71 24.75 17.67
N SER A 50 1.54 24.50 17.03
CA SER A 50 0.24 24.54 17.71
C SER A 50 0.06 23.47 18.79
N PHE A 51 0.84 22.40 18.73
CA PHE A 51 0.75 21.25 19.64
C PHE A 51 2.08 20.93 20.32
N GLY A 52 3.08 21.80 20.22
CA GLY A 52 4.43 21.48 20.73
C GLY A 52 4.97 20.15 20.21
N PHE A 53 4.60 19.77 18.98
CA PHE A 53 4.86 18.44 18.40
C PHE A 53 6.08 18.51 17.49
N ASP A 54 7.10 17.71 17.79
CA ASP A 54 8.27 17.46 16.94
C ASP A 54 8.49 15.95 16.81
N ALA A 55 8.52 15.45 15.60
CA ALA A 55 8.60 14.03 15.32
C ALA A 55 9.58 13.71 14.19
N ASN A 56 10.34 12.63 14.40
CA ASN A 56 11.18 12.04 13.38
C ASN A 56 10.73 10.60 13.16
N PHE A 57 10.21 10.32 11.96
CA PHE A 57 9.67 9.02 11.59
C PHE A 57 10.48 8.38 10.46
N LYS A 58 10.66 7.07 10.57
CA LYS A 58 10.89 6.19 9.42
C LYS A 58 9.54 5.62 9.02
N THR A 59 9.26 5.69 7.73
CA THR A 59 7.99 5.20 7.18
C THR A 59 8.23 4.24 6.04
N PHE A 60 7.35 3.27 5.90
CA PHE A 60 7.34 2.32 4.81
C PHE A 60 5.90 2.17 4.30
N LEU A 61 5.70 2.42 3.01
CA LEU A 61 4.41 2.26 2.34
C LEU A 61 4.49 1.11 1.37
N LEU A 62 3.57 0.16 1.49
CA LEU A 62 3.35 -0.91 0.52
C LEU A 62 1.93 -0.83 -0.02
N MET A 63 1.81 -0.89 -1.34
CA MET A 63 0.54 -1.02 -2.06
C MET A 63 0.60 -2.28 -2.92
N ARG A 64 -0.34 -3.20 -2.74
CA ARG A 64 -0.38 -4.49 -3.45
C ARG A 64 -1.43 -4.48 -4.55
N GLY A 65 -1.19 -5.21 -5.62
CA GLY A 65 -2.11 -5.34 -6.75
C GLY A 65 -3.48 -5.95 -6.41
N ASN A 66 -3.62 -6.57 -5.25
CA ASN A 66 -4.90 -7.06 -4.71
C ASN A 66 -5.73 -5.98 -3.99
N ASN A 67 -5.41 -4.70 -4.19
CA ASN A 67 -6.07 -3.55 -3.57
C ASN A 67 -5.91 -3.45 -2.04
N SER A 68 -4.94 -4.15 -1.46
CA SER A 68 -4.57 -3.99 -0.06
C SER A 68 -3.24 -3.25 0.08
N GLY A 69 -3.03 -2.62 1.21
CA GLY A 69 -1.78 -1.98 1.52
C GLY A 69 -1.58 -1.78 3.02
N TYR A 70 -0.38 -1.41 3.37
CA TYR A 70 -0.10 -0.96 4.72
C TYR A 70 0.93 0.16 4.73
N PHE A 71 0.87 0.95 5.78
CA PHE A 71 1.76 2.05 6.04
C PHE A 71 2.34 1.91 7.45
N ASP A 72 3.62 1.56 7.51
CA ASP A 72 4.36 1.44 8.77
C ASP A 72 4.97 2.78 9.16
N VAL A 73 4.88 3.11 10.42
CA VAL A 73 5.47 4.32 11.02
C VAL A 73 6.22 3.93 12.28
N SER A 74 7.48 4.27 12.33
CA SER A 74 8.31 4.09 13.51
C SER A 74 9.17 5.31 13.78
N GLY A 75 9.29 5.73 15.05
CA GLY A 75 10.11 6.88 15.38
C GLY A 75 9.89 7.41 16.79
N LYS A 76 10.49 8.58 17.00
CA LYS A 76 10.40 9.31 18.27
C LYS A 76 9.65 10.61 18.05
N VAL A 77 8.81 10.92 19.02
CA VAL A 77 7.97 12.11 19.03
C VAL A 77 8.20 12.85 20.34
N MET A 78 8.27 14.14 20.28
CA MET A 78 8.26 15.05 21.42
C MET A 78 6.95 15.82 21.39
N VAL A 79 6.22 15.82 22.50
CA VAL A 79 5.02 16.63 22.71
C VAL A 79 5.19 17.35 24.02
N ASP A 80 5.19 18.67 23.99
CA ASP A 80 5.37 19.52 25.21
C ASP A 80 6.57 19.08 26.08
N ASN A 81 7.73 18.81 25.44
CA ASN A 81 8.97 18.30 26.04
C ASN A 81 8.91 16.87 26.62
N VAL A 82 7.83 16.13 26.41
CA VAL A 82 7.72 14.71 26.77
C VAL A 82 8.01 13.84 25.56
N LYS A 83 8.87 12.83 25.73
CA LYS A 83 9.28 11.91 24.66
C LYS A 83 8.37 10.70 24.61
N TYR A 84 7.95 10.36 23.40
CA TYR A 84 7.14 9.18 23.08
C TYR A 84 7.81 8.37 21.98
N ASN A 85 7.57 7.06 21.99
CA ASN A 85 7.88 6.16 20.89
C ASN A 85 6.61 5.89 20.08
N VAL A 86 6.73 5.90 18.78
CA VAL A 86 5.68 5.50 17.85
C VAL A 86 6.16 4.28 17.09
N GLU A 87 5.39 3.21 17.15
CA GLU A 87 5.60 1.98 16.37
C GLU A 87 4.26 1.38 16.00
N ARG A 88 3.72 1.76 14.85
CA ARG A 88 2.39 1.31 14.42
C ARG A 88 2.29 1.10 12.92
N SER A 89 1.38 0.19 12.54
CA SER A 89 1.04 -0.12 11.17
C SER A 89 -0.41 0.22 10.91
N TYR A 90 -0.67 0.91 9.81
CA TYR A 90 -1.99 1.22 9.28
C TYR A 90 -2.24 0.27 8.11
N HIS A 91 -3.11 -0.73 8.28
CA HIS A 91 -3.54 -1.62 7.21
C HIS A 91 -4.81 -1.05 6.58
N PHE A 92 -4.91 -1.10 5.27
CA PHE A 92 -6.05 -0.55 4.55
C PHE A 92 -6.37 -1.34 3.28
N ILE A 93 -7.60 -1.19 2.83
CA ILE A 93 -8.01 -1.55 1.47
C ILE A 93 -8.06 -0.26 0.67
N TYR A 94 -7.74 -0.31 -0.61
CA TYR A 94 -7.82 0.87 -1.45
C TYR A 94 -8.55 0.63 -2.77
N ALA A 95 -9.17 1.68 -3.30
CA ALA A 95 -9.70 1.73 -4.65
C ALA A 95 -8.96 2.79 -5.46
N LYS A 96 -8.36 2.38 -6.58
CA LYS A 96 -7.73 3.32 -7.51
C LYS A 96 -8.81 4.10 -8.26
N LYS A 97 -8.71 5.42 -8.24
CA LYS A 97 -9.55 6.37 -8.97
C LYS A 97 -8.76 6.99 -10.12
N ALA A 98 -9.38 7.89 -10.88
CA ALA A 98 -8.70 8.63 -11.94
C ALA A 98 -7.51 9.45 -11.40
N ASN A 99 -6.54 9.80 -12.26
CA ASN A 99 -5.42 10.70 -11.96
C ASN A 99 -4.50 10.25 -10.82
N ASN A 100 -4.29 8.93 -10.66
CA ASN A 100 -3.45 8.34 -9.61
C ASN A 100 -3.91 8.71 -8.18
N ILE A 101 -5.20 8.89 -8.00
CA ILE A 101 -5.85 9.05 -6.70
C ILE A 101 -6.24 7.66 -6.20
N TYR A 102 -5.99 7.40 -4.93
CA TYR A 102 -6.34 6.18 -4.24
C TYR A 102 -7.25 6.53 -3.06
N HIS A 103 -8.37 5.86 -2.97
CA HIS A 103 -9.30 5.99 -1.86
C HIS A 103 -9.05 4.85 -0.88
N LEU A 104 -8.48 5.18 0.28
CA LEU A 104 -8.16 4.24 1.35
C LEU A 104 -9.37 4.10 2.26
N THR A 105 -9.78 2.85 2.51
CA THR A 105 -10.93 2.50 3.36
C THR A 105 -10.57 1.34 4.27
N GLN A 106 -11.45 1.02 5.21
CA GLN A 106 -11.29 -0.10 6.15
C GLN A 106 -9.93 -0.08 6.85
N THR A 107 -9.51 1.11 7.28
CA THR A 107 -8.21 1.25 7.91
C THR A 107 -8.22 0.69 9.33
N THR A 108 -7.33 -0.25 9.59
CA THR A 108 -7.07 -0.79 10.92
C THR A 108 -5.69 -0.39 11.41
N ILE A 109 -5.57 -0.06 12.68
CA ILE A 109 -4.32 0.38 13.30
C ILE A 109 -3.82 -0.71 14.24
N SER A 110 -2.61 -1.18 14.01
CA SER A 110 -1.91 -2.10 14.91
C SER A 110 -0.76 -1.36 15.58
N LYS A 111 -0.76 -1.31 16.92
CA LYS A 111 0.32 -0.76 17.72
C LYS A 111 1.23 -1.86 18.23
N ARG A 112 2.54 -1.65 18.15
CA ARG A 112 3.52 -2.53 18.79
C ARG A 112 3.65 -2.19 20.27
N LYS A 113 4.19 -3.12 21.06
CA LYS A 113 4.30 -2.97 22.53
C LYS A 113 5.10 -1.73 22.96
N ALA A 114 6.06 -1.29 22.16
CA ALA A 114 6.89 -0.12 22.44
C ALA A 114 6.22 1.22 22.10
N ASP A 115 5.07 1.23 21.41
CA ASP A 115 4.30 2.44 21.11
C ASP A 115 3.57 2.94 22.36
N ASN A 116 4.06 4.02 22.93
CA ASN A 116 3.47 4.67 24.11
C ASN A 116 2.89 6.06 23.82
N MET A 117 2.68 6.36 22.51
CA MET A 117 2.13 7.64 22.09
C MET A 117 0.70 7.85 22.57
N ILE A 118 0.39 9.08 22.98
CA ILE A 118 -0.94 9.49 23.40
C ILE A 118 -1.99 9.16 22.35
N GLU A 119 -3.10 8.59 22.80
CA GLU A 119 -4.20 8.20 21.90
C GLU A 119 -4.76 9.43 21.16
N GLY A 120 -5.07 9.24 19.89
CA GLY A 120 -5.64 10.30 19.06
C GLY A 120 -4.65 11.36 18.55
N MET A 121 -3.45 11.52 19.16
CA MET A 121 -2.51 12.55 18.73
C MET A 121 -1.99 12.34 17.31
N MET A 122 -1.63 11.10 16.98
CA MET A 122 -1.16 10.76 15.62
C MET A 122 -2.24 11.00 14.55
N GLN A 123 -3.50 10.80 14.89
CA GLN A 123 -4.62 11.08 13.99
C GLN A 123 -4.76 12.60 13.74
N LYS A 124 -4.51 13.43 14.73
CA LYS A 124 -4.59 14.89 14.56
C LYS A 124 -3.44 15.47 13.73
N VAL A 125 -2.24 14.94 13.88
CA VAL A 125 -1.03 15.57 13.32
C VAL A 125 -0.54 14.88 12.04
N PHE A 126 -0.72 13.58 11.93
CA PHE A 126 -0.09 12.81 10.86
C PHE A 126 -1.08 12.10 9.94
N PHE A 127 -1.76 11.10 10.42
CA PHE A 127 -2.64 10.27 9.61
C PHE A 127 -3.96 10.02 10.33
N SER A 128 -5.00 10.69 9.85
CA SER A 128 -6.37 10.48 10.33
C SER A 128 -7.13 9.64 9.31
N PRO A 129 -7.30 8.33 9.55
CA PRO A 129 -8.30 7.59 8.83
C PRO A 129 -9.67 8.04 9.34
N ASP A 130 -10.47 8.60 8.46
CA ASP A 130 -11.88 8.79 8.75
C ASP A 130 -12.58 7.42 8.61
N PRO A 131 -13.18 6.86 9.67
CA PRO A 131 -13.81 5.55 9.62
C PRO A 131 -14.98 5.50 8.62
N ASP A 132 -15.68 6.60 8.39
CA ASP A 132 -16.88 6.65 7.55
C ASP A 132 -16.57 6.98 6.10
N SER A 133 -15.73 7.97 5.83
CA SER A 133 -15.42 8.44 4.49
C SER A 133 -14.09 7.95 3.92
N GLY A 134 -13.25 7.35 4.74
CA GLY A 134 -11.90 6.93 4.36
C GLY A 134 -10.97 8.12 4.08
N ARG A 135 -9.87 7.87 3.38
CA ARG A 135 -8.89 8.90 3.04
C ARG A 135 -8.48 8.85 1.58
N TYR A 136 -8.42 9.98 0.94
CA TYR A 136 -7.88 10.11 -0.41
C TYR A 136 -6.41 10.50 -0.37
N ILE A 137 -5.59 9.75 -1.09
CA ILE A 137 -4.18 10.08 -1.34
C ILE A 137 -3.92 10.10 -2.84
N LYS A 138 -2.99 10.92 -3.26
CA LYS A 138 -2.48 10.94 -4.63
C LYS A 138 -1.04 10.48 -4.63
N ILE A 139 -0.72 9.50 -5.50
CA ILE A 139 0.62 8.93 -5.61
C ILE A 139 1.13 9.18 -7.02
N GLN A 140 2.25 9.88 -7.13
CA GLN A 140 2.86 10.22 -8.42
C GLN A 140 4.27 9.66 -8.49
N LYS A 141 4.55 8.91 -9.56
CA LYS A 141 5.88 8.36 -9.82
C LYS A 141 6.86 9.47 -10.17
N MET A 142 8.04 9.39 -9.60
CA MET A 142 9.23 10.17 -9.97
C MET A 142 10.28 9.23 -10.55
N LYS A 143 11.42 9.79 -10.98
CA LYS A 143 12.53 8.99 -11.55
C LYS A 143 12.99 7.87 -10.60
N ASN A 144 13.19 8.19 -9.32
CA ASN A 144 13.77 7.28 -8.32
C ASN A 144 12.88 7.11 -7.08
N GLY A 145 11.57 7.33 -7.20
CA GLY A 145 10.66 7.24 -6.04
C GLY A 145 9.26 7.71 -6.36
N TRP A 146 8.55 8.10 -5.32
CA TRP A 146 7.15 8.47 -5.37
C TRP A 146 6.87 9.71 -4.53
N ILE A 147 6.04 10.61 -5.03
CA ILE A 147 5.43 11.67 -4.22
C ILE A 147 4.09 11.14 -3.71
N VAL A 148 3.96 11.04 -2.41
CA VAL A 148 2.69 10.77 -1.74
C VAL A 148 2.16 12.08 -1.20
N ARG A 149 0.91 12.41 -1.54
CA ARG A 149 0.28 13.67 -1.10
C ARG A 149 -1.18 13.44 -0.69
N SER A 150 -1.67 14.28 0.17
CA SER A 150 -3.12 14.47 0.33
C SER A 150 -3.67 15.14 -0.94
N LEU A 151 -4.97 15.34 -1.05
CA LEU A 151 -5.55 16.01 -2.23
C LEU A 151 -5.02 17.46 -2.40
N TYR A 152 -4.64 18.13 -1.32
CA TYR A 152 -4.35 19.56 -1.31
C TYR A 152 -2.88 19.91 -1.07
N SER A 153 -2.10 19.01 -0.48
CA SER A 153 -0.70 19.29 -0.14
C SER A 153 0.19 18.07 -0.32
N PRO A 154 1.48 18.24 -0.68
CA PRO A 154 2.44 17.16 -0.62
C PRO A 154 2.62 16.73 0.85
N SER A 155 2.62 15.41 1.09
CA SER A 155 2.85 14.86 2.41
C SER A 155 4.31 14.43 2.56
N PHE A 156 4.83 13.64 1.62
CA PHE A 156 6.22 13.21 1.65
C PHE A 156 6.67 12.63 0.29
N ILE A 157 7.98 12.51 0.15
CA ILE A 157 8.63 11.81 -0.95
C ILE A 157 9.22 10.53 -0.37
N CYS A 158 8.93 9.40 -0.99
CA CYS A 158 9.55 8.13 -0.64
C CYS A 158 10.35 7.56 -1.81
N VAL A 159 11.40 6.84 -1.49
CA VAL A 159 12.29 6.18 -2.46
C VAL A 159 12.00 4.70 -2.52
N ASN A 160 12.19 4.11 -3.69
CA ASN A 160 12.09 2.66 -3.85
C ASN A 160 13.16 1.97 -3.00
N ASN A 161 12.79 0.85 -2.40
CA ASN A 161 13.73 -0.04 -1.73
C ASN A 161 14.44 -0.95 -2.72
#